data_d6aa81ffa1730b56b81d3d5943735d90
#
_entry.id   d6aa81ffa1730b56b81d3d5943735d90
#
_cell.length_a   1.000
_cell.length_b   1.000
_cell.length_c   1.000
_cell.angle_alpha   90.00
_cell.angle_beta   90.00
_cell.angle_gamma   90.00
#
_symmetry.space_group_name_H-M   'P 1'
#
loop_
_entity.id
_entity.type
_entity.pdbx_description
1 polymer ?
#
loop_
_entity_poly.entity_id
_entity_poly.type
_entity_poly.pdbx_seq_one_letter_code
_entity_poly.pdbx_strand_id
1 'polypeptide(L)'
;MGSGQQLGSWRSEEFVSDWVSQDVLSNMLELPRRISAALTVDSGVDVTHVVDLGSGPGAYLDTFLGEYPGARGTWIDTSPRMEEVARERLARFGDRVSYRIGPIEAVDALELDTAEVVTTSRVVHHLSAEAIRDLYRKVHALVAPGGFFFNLDHYGSPEGWEPRYRRIRRQFTGPPKRDIPPHRHDFPFSPVPAHLEWLDGAGFRAPDVPWRTFYTALLAARRPA
;
A
#
# COMPACT_ATOMS: atom_id res chain seq x y z
N MET A 1 11.82 7.25 20.23
CA MET A 1 11.93 8.64 19.73
C MET A 1 12.36 8.69 18.25
N GLY A 2 11.95 7.76 17.39
CA GLY A 2 12.37 7.64 15.98
C GLY A 2 11.30 8.03 14.92
N SER A 3 10.04 8.10 15.28
CA SER A 3 8.95 8.36 14.32
C SER A 3 8.84 9.82 13.83
N GLY A 4 9.44 10.78 14.55
CA GLY A 4 9.29 12.20 14.23
C GLY A 4 10.09 12.69 13.01
N GLN A 5 11.20 12.03 12.65
CA GLN A 5 12.04 12.47 11.52
C GLN A 5 11.54 11.96 10.16
N GLN A 6 10.88 10.81 10.10
CA GLN A 6 10.32 10.29 8.85
C GLN A 6 9.06 11.06 8.42
N LEU A 7 8.19 11.42 9.37
CA LEU A 7 7.04 12.28 9.10
C LEU A 7 7.45 13.66 8.55
N GLY A 8 8.67 14.14 8.86
CA GLY A 8 9.22 15.40 8.36
C GLY A 8 9.45 15.40 6.84
N SER A 9 9.97 14.30 6.25
CA SER A 9 10.28 14.24 4.81
C SER A 9 9.02 14.18 3.94
N TRP A 10 7.97 13.49 4.37
CA TRP A 10 6.69 13.40 3.67
C TRP A 10 5.85 14.68 3.74
N ARG A 11 6.24 15.64 4.59
CA ARG A 11 5.67 17.00 4.66
C ARG A 11 6.43 18.00 3.79
N SER A 12 7.61 17.63 3.27
CA SER A 12 8.41 18.48 2.39
C SER A 12 7.82 18.46 0.98
N GLU A 13 7.51 19.63 0.46
CA GLU A 13 6.97 19.84 -0.90
C GLU A 13 7.94 19.31 -1.97
N GLU A 14 9.23 19.57 -1.78
CA GLU A 14 10.30 19.14 -2.68
C GLU A 14 10.44 17.61 -2.68
N PHE A 15 10.42 16.97 -1.51
CA PHE A 15 10.52 15.52 -1.38
C PHE A 15 9.33 14.82 -2.04
N VAL A 16 8.11 15.29 -1.81
CA VAL A 16 6.88 14.72 -2.40
C VAL A 16 6.85 14.92 -3.90
N SER A 17 7.19 16.12 -4.40
CA SER A 17 7.28 16.43 -5.82
C SER A 17 8.30 15.53 -6.53
N ASP A 18 9.48 15.38 -5.95
CA ASP A 18 10.52 14.50 -6.49
C ASP A 18 10.12 13.04 -6.46
N TRP A 19 9.44 12.59 -5.38
CA TRP A 19 8.94 11.23 -5.27
C TRP A 19 7.85 10.92 -6.31
N VAL A 20 6.89 11.83 -6.51
CA VAL A 20 5.83 11.71 -7.52
C VAL A 20 6.43 11.75 -8.94
N SER A 21 7.45 12.59 -9.19
CA SER A 21 8.10 12.68 -10.51
C SER A 21 8.98 11.48 -10.87
N GLN A 22 9.40 10.67 -9.89
CA GLN A 22 10.15 9.43 -10.09
C GLN A 22 9.28 8.25 -10.55
N ASP A 23 8.09 8.49 -11.02
CA ASP A 23 7.04 7.52 -11.33
C ASP A 23 7.35 6.53 -12.49
N VAL A 24 8.63 6.33 -12.82
CA VAL A 24 9.07 5.14 -13.59
C VAL A 24 8.69 3.83 -12.85
N LEU A 25 8.57 3.90 -11.51
CA LEU A 25 8.06 2.81 -10.68
C LEU A 25 6.53 2.69 -10.73
N SER A 26 5.80 3.74 -11.09
CA SER A 26 4.34 3.70 -11.25
C SER A 26 3.94 2.67 -12.29
N ASN A 27 4.61 2.63 -13.44
CA ASN A 27 4.33 1.65 -14.48
C ASN A 27 4.60 0.21 -14.02
N MET A 28 5.66 -0.02 -13.21
CA MET A 28 5.93 -1.36 -12.66
C MET A 28 4.90 -1.79 -11.62
N LEU A 29 4.29 -0.84 -10.91
CA LEU A 29 3.27 -1.11 -9.88
C LEU A 29 1.85 -1.08 -10.43
N GLU A 30 1.63 -0.67 -11.66
CA GLU A 30 0.33 -0.72 -12.32
C GLU A 30 -0.16 -2.16 -12.45
N LEU A 31 0.69 -3.05 -12.95
CA LEU A 31 0.32 -4.46 -13.14
C LEU A 31 -0.16 -5.12 -11.84
N PRO A 32 0.58 -5.10 -10.70
CA PRO A 32 0.08 -5.71 -9.46
C PRO A 32 -1.18 -5.04 -8.91
N ARG A 33 -1.39 -3.73 -9.08
CA ARG A 33 -2.67 -3.08 -8.73
C ARG A 33 -3.83 -3.63 -9.55
N ARG A 34 -3.63 -3.79 -10.86
CA ARG A 34 -4.64 -4.40 -11.76
C ARG A 34 -4.88 -5.88 -11.45
N ILE A 35 -3.83 -6.63 -11.05
CA ILE A 35 -3.99 -8.01 -10.56
C ILE A 35 -4.90 -8.05 -9.33
N SER A 36 -4.72 -7.12 -8.38
CA SER A 36 -5.61 -7.04 -7.20
C SER A 36 -7.06 -6.81 -7.59
N ALA A 37 -7.32 -5.88 -8.49
CA ALA A 37 -8.68 -5.60 -8.97
C ALA A 37 -9.26 -6.81 -9.72
N ALA A 38 -8.49 -7.45 -10.60
CA ALA A 38 -8.91 -8.64 -11.33
C ALA A 38 -9.24 -9.84 -10.43
N LEU A 39 -8.42 -10.09 -9.37
CA LEU A 39 -8.72 -11.12 -8.38
C LEU A 39 -10.00 -10.83 -7.62
N THR A 40 -10.28 -9.56 -7.33
CA THR A 40 -11.53 -9.16 -6.68
C THR A 40 -12.74 -9.37 -7.60
N VAL A 41 -12.63 -8.98 -8.87
CA VAL A 41 -13.68 -9.23 -9.89
C VAL A 41 -13.98 -10.71 -10.04
N ASP A 42 -12.94 -11.54 -10.21
CA ASP A 42 -13.07 -13.00 -10.39
C ASP A 42 -13.73 -13.66 -9.17
N SER A 43 -13.55 -13.12 -7.98
CA SER A 43 -14.15 -13.64 -6.75
C SER A 43 -15.66 -13.43 -6.65
N GLY A 44 -16.24 -12.56 -7.46
CA GLY A 44 -17.66 -12.18 -7.43
C GLY A 44 -18.07 -11.33 -6.20
N VAL A 45 -17.11 -10.78 -5.43
CA VAL A 45 -17.43 -9.88 -4.32
C VAL A 45 -17.99 -8.57 -4.88
N ASP A 46 -19.17 -8.18 -4.37
CA ASP A 46 -19.77 -6.87 -4.67
C ASP A 46 -19.06 -5.79 -3.86
N VAL A 47 -18.26 -4.97 -4.54
CA VAL A 47 -17.44 -3.94 -3.89
C VAL A 47 -18.19 -2.62 -3.87
N THR A 48 -18.57 -2.20 -2.67
CA THR A 48 -19.24 -0.92 -2.40
C THR A 48 -18.32 0.08 -1.71
N HIS A 49 -17.26 -0.39 -1.03
CA HIS A 49 -16.30 0.44 -0.33
C HIS A 49 -14.87 -0.07 -0.48
N VAL A 50 -13.96 0.82 -0.81
CA VAL A 50 -12.51 0.59 -0.86
C VAL A 50 -11.80 1.53 0.09
N VAL A 51 -10.92 1.01 0.95
CA VAL A 51 -10.06 1.81 1.84
C VAL A 51 -8.61 1.62 1.42
N ASP A 52 -7.89 2.72 1.19
CA ASP A 52 -6.47 2.71 0.79
C ASP A 52 -5.60 3.36 1.87
N LEU A 53 -4.82 2.54 2.56
CA LEU A 53 -3.99 2.91 3.71
C LEU A 53 -2.60 3.36 3.25
N GLY A 54 -2.21 4.59 3.60
CA GLY A 54 -1.01 5.22 3.07
C GLY A 54 -1.12 5.43 1.57
N SER A 55 -2.24 5.96 1.14
CA SER A 55 -2.68 6.03 -0.26
C SER A 55 -1.76 6.88 -1.16
N GLY A 56 -0.97 7.80 -0.55
CA GLY A 56 -0.08 8.69 -1.29
C GLY A 56 -0.82 9.43 -2.40
N PRO A 57 -0.35 9.35 -3.66
CA PRO A 57 -1.00 10.02 -4.79
C PRO A 57 -2.31 9.36 -5.26
N GLY A 58 -2.87 8.38 -4.52
CA GLY A 58 -4.17 7.79 -4.80
C GLY A 58 -4.20 6.75 -5.93
N ALA A 59 -3.05 6.22 -6.36
CA ALA A 59 -2.99 5.35 -7.54
C ALA A 59 -3.69 3.99 -7.37
N TYR A 60 -3.70 3.43 -6.16
CA TYR A 60 -4.40 2.18 -5.89
C TYR A 60 -5.92 2.40 -5.89
N LEU A 61 -6.33 3.47 -5.20
CA LEU A 61 -7.74 3.85 -5.15
C LEU A 61 -8.29 4.18 -6.55
N ASP A 62 -7.49 4.87 -7.39
CA ASP A 62 -7.83 5.15 -8.80
C ASP A 62 -8.11 3.86 -9.59
N THR A 63 -7.29 2.82 -9.38
CA THR A 63 -7.47 1.51 -10.04
C THR A 63 -8.80 0.87 -9.65
N PHE A 64 -9.10 0.79 -8.34
CA PHE A 64 -10.33 0.14 -7.88
C PHE A 64 -11.60 0.93 -8.19
N LEU A 65 -11.60 2.24 -8.03
CA LEU A 65 -12.77 3.08 -8.35
C LEU A 65 -13.04 3.16 -9.85
N GLY A 66 -12.03 2.93 -10.68
CA GLY A 66 -12.19 2.77 -12.13
C GLY A 66 -12.87 1.46 -12.50
N GLU A 67 -12.54 0.36 -11.79
CA GLU A 67 -13.13 -0.97 -12.02
C GLU A 67 -14.55 -1.10 -11.44
N TYR A 68 -14.82 -0.42 -10.30
CA TYR A 68 -16.10 -0.47 -9.59
C TYR A 68 -16.81 0.89 -9.60
N PRO A 69 -17.62 1.21 -10.64
CA PRO A 69 -18.25 2.52 -10.78
C PRO A 69 -19.22 2.89 -9.65
N GLY A 70 -19.78 1.90 -8.96
CA GLY A 70 -20.69 2.09 -7.81
C GLY A 70 -19.98 2.25 -6.46
N ALA A 71 -18.68 1.94 -6.38
CA ALA A 71 -17.96 1.95 -5.13
C ALA A 71 -17.56 3.37 -4.70
N ARG A 72 -17.53 3.60 -3.38
CA ARG A 72 -16.89 4.74 -2.74
C ARG A 72 -15.48 4.38 -2.29
N GLY A 73 -14.61 5.37 -2.18
CA GLY A 73 -13.24 5.21 -1.72
C GLY A 73 -12.92 6.06 -0.51
N THR A 74 -12.10 5.51 0.39
CA THR A 74 -11.53 6.27 1.51
C THR A 74 -10.00 6.30 1.35
N TRP A 75 -9.49 7.48 1.06
CA TRP A 75 -8.06 7.78 1.00
C TRP A 75 -7.56 8.10 2.41
N ILE A 76 -6.44 7.47 2.84
CA ILE A 76 -5.82 7.71 4.15
C ILE A 76 -4.32 7.89 3.95
N ASP A 77 -3.77 9.00 4.45
CA ASP A 77 -2.32 9.26 4.48
C ASP A 77 -2.00 10.29 5.56
N THR A 78 -0.73 10.41 5.93
CA THR A 78 -0.28 11.41 6.91
C THR A 78 0.15 12.73 6.26
N SER A 79 0.28 12.77 4.93
CA SER A 79 0.82 13.90 4.18
C SER A 79 -0.28 14.75 3.55
N PRO A 80 -0.50 16.00 4.01
CA PRO A 80 -1.42 16.93 3.33
C PRO A 80 -1.01 17.20 1.87
N ARG A 81 0.28 17.17 1.56
CA ARG A 81 0.75 17.36 0.18
C ARG A 81 0.38 16.17 -0.72
N MET A 82 0.41 14.93 -0.18
CA MET A 82 -0.10 13.76 -0.91
C MET A 82 -1.61 13.86 -1.14
N GLU A 83 -2.36 14.41 -0.19
CA GLU A 83 -3.80 14.65 -0.36
C GLU A 83 -4.07 15.57 -1.57
N GLU A 84 -3.33 16.67 -1.71
CA GLU A 84 -3.47 17.58 -2.86
C GLU A 84 -3.26 16.85 -4.18
N VAL A 85 -2.17 16.07 -4.30
CA VAL A 85 -1.88 15.27 -5.50
C VAL A 85 -2.96 14.21 -5.75
N ALA A 86 -3.45 13.57 -4.68
CA ALA A 86 -4.52 12.58 -4.79
C ALA A 86 -5.84 13.22 -5.23
N ARG A 87 -6.18 14.41 -4.74
CA ARG A 87 -7.38 15.15 -5.15
C ARG A 87 -7.38 15.46 -6.64
N GLU A 88 -6.23 15.84 -7.21
CA GLU A 88 -6.11 16.03 -8.66
C GLU A 88 -6.33 14.72 -9.43
N ARG A 89 -5.65 13.63 -9.02
CA ARG A 89 -5.77 12.32 -9.67
C ARG A 89 -7.18 11.75 -9.59
N LEU A 90 -7.80 11.85 -8.43
CA LEU A 90 -9.10 11.25 -8.14
C LEU A 90 -10.30 12.17 -8.45
N ALA A 91 -10.05 13.38 -8.99
CA ALA A 91 -11.08 14.39 -9.26
C ALA A 91 -12.27 13.84 -10.09
N ARG A 92 -11.98 12.91 -11.03
CA ARG A 92 -13.02 12.29 -11.89
C ARG A 92 -14.06 11.47 -11.13
N PHE A 93 -13.75 11.09 -9.88
CA PHE A 93 -14.65 10.29 -9.04
C PHE A 93 -15.56 11.15 -8.14
N GLY A 94 -15.29 12.47 -8.04
CA GLY A 94 -16.13 13.41 -7.31
C GLY A 94 -16.38 13.01 -5.86
N ASP A 95 -17.63 13.05 -5.43
CA ASP A 95 -18.06 12.78 -4.05
C ASP A 95 -17.92 11.31 -3.62
N ARG A 96 -17.51 10.43 -4.54
CA ARG A 96 -17.22 9.03 -4.19
C ARG A 96 -15.94 8.87 -3.37
N VAL A 97 -15.09 9.90 -3.26
CA VAL A 97 -13.82 9.83 -2.51
C VAL A 97 -13.87 10.67 -1.26
N SER A 98 -13.63 10.07 -0.13
CA SER A 98 -13.40 10.74 1.15
C SER A 98 -11.91 10.72 1.52
N TYR A 99 -11.44 11.75 2.21
CA TYR A 99 -10.04 11.93 2.58
C TYR A 99 -9.91 12.02 4.10
N ARG A 100 -8.93 11.29 4.67
CA ARG A 100 -8.62 11.28 6.10
C ARG A 100 -7.12 11.43 6.30
N ILE A 101 -6.70 12.43 7.05
CA ILE A 101 -5.30 12.57 7.48
C ILE A 101 -5.10 11.79 8.77
N GLY A 102 -4.20 10.81 8.73
CA GLY A 102 -3.87 10.00 9.89
C GLY A 102 -2.85 8.90 9.58
N PRO A 103 -2.14 8.41 10.60
CA PRO A 103 -1.20 7.31 10.44
C PRO A 103 -1.96 5.97 10.32
N ILE A 104 -1.43 5.07 9.49
CA ILE A 104 -2.06 3.75 9.26
C ILE A 104 -2.08 2.88 10.52
N GLU A 105 -1.14 3.07 11.44
CA GLU A 105 -1.07 2.37 12.73
C GLU A 105 -2.27 2.68 13.64
N ALA A 106 -2.90 3.83 13.45
CA ALA A 106 -4.08 4.27 14.19
C ALA A 106 -5.38 4.14 13.39
N VAL A 107 -5.43 3.24 12.40
CA VAL A 107 -6.60 3.05 11.53
C VAL A 107 -7.89 2.75 12.30
N ASP A 108 -7.80 2.08 13.42
CA ASP A 108 -8.91 1.80 14.34
C ASP A 108 -9.49 3.05 15.03
N ALA A 109 -8.69 4.12 15.17
CA ALA A 109 -9.14 5.41 15.73
C ALA A 109 -9.79 6.32 14.67
N LEU A 110 -9.79 5.96 13.40
CA LEU A 110 -10.36 6.77 12.31
C LEU A 110 -11.88 6.56 12.13
N GLU A 111 -12.50 5.69 12.92
CA GLU A 111 -13.94 5.40 12.90
C GLU A 111 -14.45 5.12 11.47
N LEU A 112 -13.78 4.19 10.77
CA LEU A 112 -14.09 3.81 9.40
C LEU A 112 -15.17 2.72 9.36
N ASP A 113 -16.06 2.82 8.39
CA ASP A 113 -16.91 1.68 8.02
C ASP A 113 -16.05 0.55 7.45
N THR A 114 -16.51 -0.70 7.60
CA THR A 114 -15.90 -1.86 6.95
C THR A 114 -15.92 -1.69 5.43
N ALA A 115 -14.92 -2.30 4.77
CA ALA A 115 -14.76 -2.24 3.33
C ALA A 115 -14.53 -3.64 2.75
N GLU A 116 -15.09 -3.92 1.57
CA GLU A 116 -14.86 -5.18 0.87
C GLU A 116 -13.42 -5.28 0.36
N VAL A 117 -12.76 -4.13 0.14
CA VAL A 117 -11.36 -4.09 -0.25
C VAL A 117 -10.59 -3.08 0.61
N VAL A 118 -9.53 -3.55 1.23
CA VAL A 118 -8.53 -2.70 1.89
C VAL A 118 -7.20 -2.87 1.17
N THR A 119 -6.57 -1.76 0.79
CA THR A 119 -5.29 -1.75 0.09
C THR A 119 -4.23 -0.98 0.86
N THR A 120 -2.97 -1.29 0.63
CA THR A 120 -1.82 -0.46 1.03
C THR A 120 -0.67 -0.66 0.05
N SER A 121 0.12 0.39 -0.19
CA SER A 121 1.24 0.32 -1.12
C SER A 121 2.46 1.10 -0.65
N ARG A 122 3.59 0.41 -0.45
CA ARG A 122 4.90 0.99 -0.10
C ARG A 122 4.90 1.80 1.21
N VAL A 123 4.21 1.28 2.22
CA VAL A 123 4.05 1.94 3.52
C VAL A 123 4.44 1.01 4.67
N VAL A 124 3.99 -0.24 4.65
CA VAL A 124 4.12 -1.18 5.77
C VAL A 124 5.59 -1.48 6.10
N HIS A 125 6.47 -1.45 5.11
CA HIS A 125 7.92 -1.68 5.29
C HIS A 125 8.63 -0.61 6.16
N HIS A 126 7.95 0.49 6.50
CA HIS A 126 8.45 1.49 7.45
C HIS A 126 8.20 1.12 8.90
N LEU A 127 7.36 0.13 9.16
CA LEU A 127 6.93 -0.26 10.49
C LEU A 127 7.84 -1.36 11.10
N SER A 128 7.89 -1.40 12.42
CA SER A 128 8.48 -2.54 13.11
C SER A 128 7.65 -3.82 12.90
N ALA A 129 8.25 -4.99 13.05
CA ALA A 129 7.55 -6.27 12.96
C ALA A 129 6.36 -6.39 13.93
N GLU A 130 6.45 -5.76 15.10
CA GLU A 130 5.36 -5.71 16.07
C GLU A 130 4.21 -4.83 15.57
N ALA A 131 4.52 -3.62 15.08
CA ALA A 131 3.54 -2.71 14.53
C ALA A 131 2.84 -3.27 13.29
N ILE A 132 3.55 -4.04 12.45
CA ILE A 132 2.96 -4.73 11.29
C ILE A 132 1.93 -5.79 11.75
N ARG A 133 2.26 -6.59 12.76
CA ARG A 133 1.31 -7.59 13.30
C ARG A 133 0.08 -6.94 13.90
N ASP A 134 0.25 -5.81 14.59
CA ASP A 134 -0.88 -5.04 15.13
C ASP A 134 -1.73 -4.46 14.01
N LEU A 135 -1.11 -3.84 13.01
CA LEU A 135 -1.77 -3.31 11.82
C LEU A 135 -2.61 -4.40 11.12
N TYR A 136 -2.06 -5.61 10.92
CA TYR A 136 -2.81 -6.69 10.23
C TYR A 136 -4.05 -7.14 11.00
N ARG A 137 -4.00 -7.14 12.35
CA ARG A 137 -5.21 -7.40 13.17
C ARG A 137 -6.27 -6.30 13.00
N LYS A 138 -5.85 -5.03 12.99
CA LYS A 138 -6.75 -3.89 12.76
C LYS A 138 -7.34 -3.90 11.35
N VAL A 139 -6.51 -4.19 10.36
CA VAL A 139 -6.96 -4.34 8.96
C VAL A 139 -7.92 -5.51 8.80
N HIS A 140 -7.67 -6.65 9.48
CA HIS A 140 -8.63 -7.77 9.45
C HIS A 140 -10.01 -7.34 9.98
N ALA A 141 -10.07 -6.53 11.03
CA ALA A 141 -11.33 -6.02 11.55
C ALA A 141 -12.03 -5.05 10.57
N LEU A 142 -11.25 -4.27 9.81
CA LEU A 142 -11.73 -3.31 8.81
C LEU A 142 -12.24 -3.96 7.53
N VAL A 143 -11.62 -5.06 7.08
CA VAL A 143 -12.07 -5.79 5.88
C VAL A 143 -13.41 -6.44 6.16
N ALA A 144 -14.42 -6.25 5.30
CA ALA A 144 -15.73 -6.91 5.42
C ALA A 144 -15.62 -8.44 5.30
N PRO A 145 -16.51 -9.24 5.91
CA PRO A 145 -16.54 -10.70 5.70
C PRO A 145 -16.57 -11.05 4.20
N GLY A 146 -15.69 -11.98 3.78
CA GLY A 146 -15.52 -12.34 2.37
C GLY A 146 -14.66 -11.37 1.54
N GLY A 147 -14.30 -10.22 2.09
CA GLY A 147 -13.49 -9.20 1.43
C GLY A 147 -12.01 -9.49 1.39
N PHE A 148 -11.24 -8.56 0.82
CA PHE A 148 -9.80 -8.70 0.55
C PHE A 148 -8.96 -7.62 1.22
N PHE A 149 -7.77 -8.03 1.61
CA PHE A 149 -6.65 -7.15 1.90
C PHE A 149 -5.52 -7.36 0.89
N PHE A 150 -5.03 -6.27 0.29
CA PHE A 150 -3.90 -6.27 -0.63
C PHE A 150 -2.77 -5.39 -0.09
N ASN A 151 -1.58 -5.97 0.05
CA ASN A 151 -0.38 -5.26 0.47
C ASN A 151 0.69 -5.35 -0.64
N LEU A 152 0.90 -4.25 -1.37
CA LEU A 152 1.89 -4.12 -2.43
C LEU A 152 3.12 -3.41 -1.90
N ASP A 153 4.15 -4.14 -1.44
CA ASP A 153 5.23 -3.52 -0.70
C ASP A 153 6.63 -4.11 -0.97
N HIS A 154 7.61 -3.57 -0.27
CA HIS A 154 8.99 -4.07 -0.24
C HIS A 154 9.17 -5.04 0.93
N TYR A 155 9.83 -6.17 0.63
CA TYR A 155 10.02 -7.27 1.56
C TYR A 155 11.49 -7.66 1.65
N GLY A 156 11.89 -8.21 2.79
CA GLY A 156 13.22 -8.73 2.98
C GLY A 156 13.56 -9.81 1.96
N SER A 157 14.77 -9.71 1.43
CA SER A 157 15.33 -10.70 0.51
C SER A 157 16.15 -11.73 1.29
N PRO A 158 16.30 -12.96 0.78
CA PRO A 158 17.26 -13.90 1.33
C PRO A 158 18.68 -13.28 1.33
N GLU A 159 19.53 -13.79 2.22
CA GLU A 159 20.91 -13.31 2.37
C GLU A 159 21.65 -13.31 1.03
N GLY A 160 22.38 -12.22 0.75
CA GLY A 160 23.14 -12.04 -0.47
C GLY A 160 22.35 -11.70 -1.75
N TRP A 161 21.01 -11.76 -1.72
CA TRP A 161 20.18 -11.44 -2.89
C TRP A 161 19.88 -9.95 -3.06
N GLU A 162 19.75 -9.21 -1.99
CA GLU A 162 19.36 -7.80 -2.05
C GLU A 162 20.34 -6.94 -2.89
N PRO A 163 21.67 -7.04 -2.73
CA PRO A 163 22.60 -6.28 -3.57
C PRO A 163 22.50 -6.65 -5.07
N ARG A 164 22.21 -7.94 -5.36
CA ARG A 164 21.99 -8.41 -6.74
C ARG A 164 20.70 -7.81 -7.31
N TYR A 165 19.61 -7.86 -6.55
CA TYR A 165 18.32 -7.29 -6.95
C TYR A 165 18.43 -5.79 -7.22
N ARG A 166 19.09 -5.03 -6.34
CA ARG A 166 19.31 -3.59 -6.53
C ARG A 166 20.08 -3.31 -7.81
N ARG A 167 21.14 -4.07 -8.10
CA ARG A 167 21.95 -3.90 -9.31
C ARG A 167 21.16 -4.22 -10.57
N ILE A 168 20.45 -5.35 -10.60
CA ILE A 168 19.68 -5.78 -11.78
C ILE A 168 18.49 -4.82 -12.00
N ARG A 169 17.77 -4.45 -10.95
CA ARG A 169 16.64 -3.52 -11.06
C ARG A 169 17.03 -2.21 -11.74
N ARG A 170 18.22 -1.66 -11.45
CA ARG A 170 18.73 -0.43 -12.11
C ARG A 170 18.85 -0.56 -13.63
N GLN A 171 19.03 -1.77 -14.17
CA GLN A 171 19.07 -1.98 -15.62
C GLN A 171 17.70 -1.76 -16.28
N PHE A 172 16.61 -1.97 -15.54
CA PHE A 172 15.23 -1.77 -16.02
C PHE A 172 14.68 -0.39 -15.70
N THR A 173 15.07 0.19 -14.56
CA THR A 173 14.53 1.49 -14.10
C THR A 173 15.40 2.69 -14.46
N GLY A 174 16.62 2.45 -14.97
CA GLY A 174 17.62 3.49 -15.17
C GLY A 174 18.24 4.02 -13.87
N PRO A 175 19.21 4.95 -13.97
CA PRO A 175 19.75 5.63 -12.81
C PRO A 175 18.68 6.55 -12.21
N PRO A 176 18.75 6.83 -10.88
CA PRO A 176 17.88 7.82 -10.27
C PRO A 176 18.03 9.16 -10.99
N LYS A 177 16.92 9.84 -11.26
CA LYS A 177 16.91 11.08 -12.02
C LYS A 177 17.59 12.27 -11.32
N ARG A 178 17.82 12.17 -10.01
CA ARG A 178 18.54 13.15 -9.17
C ARG A 178 19.25 12.42 -8.03
N ASP A 179 20.25 13.08 -7.44
CA ASP A 179 20.87 12.67 -6.17
C ASP A 179 19.90 12.94 -4.99
N ILE A 180 18.86 12.12 -4.90
CA ILE A 180 17.98 12.14 -3.72
C ILE A 180 18.68 11.33 -2.63
N PRO A 181 18.81 11.88 -1.40
CA PRO A 181 19.35 11.11 -0.30
C PRO A 181 18.64 9.77 -0.18
N PRO A 182 19.36 8.67 0.04
CA PRO A 182 18.73 7.36 0.17
C PRO A 182 17.71 7.44 1.31
N HIS A 183 16.48 7.07 1.01
CA HIS A 183 15.44 6.95 2.00
C HIS A 183 15.89 5.95 3.06
N ARG A 184 16.01 6.41 4.31
CA ARG A 184 16.43 5.57 5.43
C ARG A 184 15.21 4.84 6.00
N HIS A 185 15.40 3.56 6.28
CA HIS A 185 14.42 2.74 6.98
C HIS A 185 14.93 2.49 8.40
N ASP A 186 14.07 2.72 9.39
CA ASP A 186 14.41 2.52 10.80
C ASP A 186 14.46 1.03 11.17
N PHE A 187 13.81 0.17 10.35
CA PHE A 187 13.73 -1.26 10.57
C PHE A 187 14.16 -2.05 9.32
N PRO A 188 14.76 -3.23 9.49
CA PRO A 188 15.00 -4.15 8.39
C PRO A 188 13.67 -4.64 7.82
N PHE A 189 13.62 -4.84 6.50
CA PHE A 189 12.43 -5.38 5.86
C PHE A 189 12.18 -6.82 6.29
N SER A 190 10.99 -7.10 6.79
CA SER A 190 10.57 -8.46 7.10
C SER A 190 10.37 -9.27 5.81
N PRO A 191 10.74 -10.58 5.79
CA PRO A 191 10.60 -11.40 4.61
C PRO A 191 9.15 -11.79 4.34
N VAL A 192 8.80 -12.08 3.09
CA VAL A 192 7.45 -12.51 2.67
C VAL A 192 6.88 -13.63 3.55
N PRO A 193 7.60 -14.73 3.88
CA PRO A 193 7.04 -15.78 4.71
C PRO A 193 6.53 -15.28 6.07
N ALA A 194 7.25 -14.35 6.72
CA ALA A 194 6.82 -13.79 7.98
C ALA A 194 5.50 -12.99 7.84
N HIS A 195 5.36 -12.22 6.76
CA HIS A 195 4.11 -11.50 6.50
C HIS A 195 2.92 -12.45 6.25
N LEU A 196 3.12 -13.55 5.50
CA LEU A 196 2.07 -14.55 5.28
C LEU A 196 1.64 -15.19 6.61
N GLU A 197 2.60 -15.55 7.48
CA GLU A 197 2.33 -16.07 8.82
C GLU A 197 1.56 -15.05 9.68
N TRP A 198 1.93 -13.76 9.64
CA TRP A 198 1.25 -12.71 10.40
C TRP A 198 -0.16 -12.43 9.89
N LEU A 199 -0.39 -12.52 8.57
CA LEU A 199 -1.73 -12.40 7.99
C LEU A 199 -2.63 -13.57 8.42
N ASP A 200 -2.13 -14.80 8.35
CA ASP A 200 -2.84 -15.98 8.85
C ASP A 200 -3.14 -15.85 10.36
N GLY A 201 -2.15 -15.47 11.15
CA GLY A 201 -2.31 -15.21 12.59
C GLY A 201 -3.25 -14.05 12.94
N ALA A 202 -3.47 -13.10 12.03
CA ALA A 202 -4.47 -12.04 12.17
C ALA A 202 -5.90 -12.50 11.83
N GLY A 203 -6.08 -13.73 11.29
CA GLY A 203 -7.37 -14.32 10.96
C GLY A 203 -7.72 -14.31 9.46
N PHE A 204 -6.84 -13.83 8.60
CA PHE A 204 -7.03 -13.96 7.15
C PHE A 204 -6.89 -15.42 6.70
N ARG A 205 -7.54 -15.78 5.62
CA ARG A 205 -7.45 -17.09 4.99
C ARG A 205 -6.59 -17.05 3.74
N ALA A 206 -5.80 -18.12 3.56
CA ALA A 206 -5.02 -18.39 2.36
C ALA A 206 -4.25 -17.16 1.84
N PRO A 207 -3.43 -16.50 2.70
CA PRO A 207 -2.61 -15.40 2.20
C PRO A 207 -1.62 -15.94 1.16
N ASP A 208 -1.51 -15.22 0.01
CA ASP A 208 -0.70 -15.63 -1.13
C ASP A 208 0.05 -14.45 -1.74
N VAL A 209 0.94 -14.75 -2.68
CA VAL A 209 1.80 -13.80 -3.39
C VAL A 209 1.49 -13.86 -4.89
N PRO A 210 0.42 -13.22 -5.36
CA PRO A 210 0.03 -13.28 -6.77
C PRO A 210 1.00 -12.57 -7.73
N TRP A 211 1.88 -11.70 -7.20
CA TRP A 211 2.92 -11.06 -7.99
C TRP A 211 4.17 -10.76 -7.15
N ARG A 212 5.35 -10.96 -7.75
CA ARG A 212 6.62 -10.58 -7.14
C ARG A 212 7.65 -10.21 -8.21
N THR A 213 8.37 -9.12 -7.95
CA THR A 213 9.55 -8.72 -8.72
C THR A 213 10.64 -8.23 -7.78
N PHE A 214 11.73 -9.01 -7.71
CA PHE A 214 12.85 -8.77 -6.79
C PHE A 214 12.40 -8.77 -5.32
N TYR A 215 12.54 -7.64 -4.65
CA TYR A 215 12.12 -7.42 -3.26
C TYR A 215 10.74 -6.76 -3.14
N THR A 216 10.06 -6.49 -4.25
CA THR A 216 8.70 -5.93 -4.26
C THR A 216 7.72 -7.05 -4.56
N ALA A 217 6.67 -7.18 -3.76
CA ALA A 217 5.63 -8.19 -3.97
C ALA A 217 4.25 -7.62 -3.65
N LEU A 218 3.22 -8.22 -4.25
CA LEU A 218 1.83 -8.09 -3.88
C LEU A 218 1.47 -9.28 -2.98
N LEU A 219 1.04 -9.01 -1.77
CA LEU A 219 0.37 -10.00 -0.94
C LEU A 219 -1.14 -9.81 -1.07
N ALA A 220 -1.87 -10.90 -1.17
CA ALA A 220 -3.33 -10.96 -1.16
C ALA A 220 -3.79 -11.85 -0.02
N ALA A 221 -4.77 -11.39 0.75
CA ALA A 221 -5.36 -12.16 1.84
C ALA A 221 -6.87 -11.92 1.89
N ARG A 222 -7.65 -12.96 2.20
CA ARG A 222 -9.11 -12.90 2.25
C ARG A 222 -9.61 -13.02 3.67
N ARG A 223 -10.54 -12.16 4.08
CA ARG A 223 -11.29 -12.36 5.32
C ARG A 223 -12.32 -13.48 5.09
N PRO A 224 -12.44 -14.47 6.00
CA PRO A 224 -13.53 -15.45 5.93
C PRO A 224 -14.91 -14.77 5.88
N ALA A 225 -15.86 -15.44 5.18
CA ALA A 225 -17.25 -14.99 5.14
C ALA A 225 -17.96 -15.24 6.49
#